data_f430f646a30197e04fdd2a701bb9767e
#
_entry.id   f430f646a30197e04fdd2a701bb9767e
#
_cell.length_a   1.000
_cell.length_b   1.000
_cell.length_c   1.000
_cell.angle_alpha   90.00
_cell.angle_beta   90.00
_cell.angle_gamma   90.00
#
_symmetry.space_group_name_H-M   'P 1'
#
loop_
_entity.id
_entity.type
_entity.pdbx_description
1 polymer ?
#
loop_
_entity_poly.entity_id
_entity_poly.type
_entity_poly.pdbx_seq_one_letter_code
_entity_poly.pdbx_strand_id
1 'polypeptide(L)'
;MAIMCVGIQAMPRKKEKKVKKNEVASVDTLDVNTFSYLIGHLNTRGLIEFINRQKGVDIRYMQDFIDGFSCDSLTEEDLRAKARIAGTEIREDVVKRVIPNLSRQMNDTVDILNHSEFMRGFLDGIVGKAMEIDTDSAMAVVEKQMKYYHDAMMEGKYGANRSAGEEFLKNNKKQKDVVVTSSGLQYKVITKGDGPLPEKSQKVKVHYEGRLLDGTVFDSSYKRGQPATFGVTQVIPGWIEALTMMPVGSKWELYIPQELAYGSRDQKSIPPFSCLIFTVELLEIVK
;
A
#
# COMPACT_ATOMS: atom_id res chain seq x y z
N MET A 1 -27.72 13.29 -2.90
CA MET A 1 -27.97 14.61 -3.51
C MET A 1 -27.52 15.66 -2.51
N ALA A 2 -26.30 16.13 -2.64
CA ALA A 2 -25.73 17.15 -1.77
C ALA A 2 -25.39 18.35 -2.63
N ILE A 3 -26.17 19.40 -2.47
CA ILE A 3 -25.92 20.71 -3.07
C ILE A 3 -24.67 21.25 -2.39
N MET A 4 -23.55 21.32 -3.11
CA MET A 4 -22.34 21.95 -2.61
C MET A 4 -22.55 23.46 -2.59
N CYS A 5 -22.75 24.01 -1.40
CA CYS A 5 -22.44 25.41 -1.12
C CYS A 5 -20.91 25.57 -1.22
N VAL A 6 -20.42 26.15 -2.28
CA VAL A 6 -19.02 26.52 -2.41
C VAL A 6 -18.75 27.71 -1.50
N GLY A 7 -18.13 27.43 -0.36
CA GLY A 7 -17.65 28.47 0.55
C GLY A 7 -16.59 29.33 -0.12
N ILE A 8 -16.80 30.62 -0.07
CA ILE A 8 -15.86 31.65 -0.55
C ILE A 8 -14.65 31.64 0.39
N GLN A 9 -13.55 31.03 -0.02
CA GLN A 9 -12.26 31.20 0.65
C GLN A 9 -11.62 32.52 0.21
N ALA A 10 -11.34 33.38 1.17
CA ALA A 10 -10.65 34.64 0.96
C ALA A 10 -9.22 34.43 0.47
N MET A 11 -8.88 34.98 -0.70
CA MET A 11 -7.52 35.05 -1.21
C MET A 11 -6.71 36.18 -0.56
N PRO A 12 -5.38 36.06 -0.41
CA PRO A 12 -4.54 37.06 0.23
C PRO A 12 -4.42 38.33 -0.61
N ARG A 13 -4.51 39.47 0.07
CA ARG A 13 -4.40 40.83 -0.53
C ARG A 13 -3.07 41.03 -1.24
N LYS A 14 -3.09 41.19 -2.54
CA LYS A 14 -2.03 41.86 -3.34
C LYS A 14 -2.34 43.37 -3.48
N LYS A 15 -1.30 44.18 -3.32
CA LYS A 15 -1.33 45.63 -3.35
C LYS A 15 -2.07 46.19 -4.57
N GLU A 16 -3.03 47.08 -4.31
CA GLU A 16 -3.87 47.77 -5.29
C GLU A 16 -3.06 48.70 -6.15
N LYS A 17 -3.10 48.48 -7.47
CA LYS A 17 -2.94 49.57 -8.46
C LYS A 17 -4.31 50.18 -8.67
N LYS A 18 -4.41 51.49 -8.48
CA LYS A 18 -5.62 52.30 -8.74
C LYS A 18 -6.15 52.02 -10.14
N VAL A 19 -7.19 51.24 -10.26
CA VAL A 19 -8.01 51.13 -11.47
C VAL A 19 -9.11 52.20 -11.31
N LYS A 20 -9.27 53.04 -12.32
CA LYS A 20 -10.33 54.06 -12.40
C LYS A 20 -11.67 53.39 -12.12
N LYS A 21 -12.40 53.90 -11.11
CA LYS A 21 -13.80 53.56 -10.87
C LYS A 21 -14.60 53.88 -12.13
N ASN A 22 -14.96 52.84 -12.89
CA ASN A 22 -16.19 52.95 -13.68
C ASN A 22 -17.31 52.93 -12.66
N GLU A 23 -18.09 54.01 -12.62
CA GLU A 23 -19.34 54.07 -11.85
C GLU A 23 -20.22 52.92 -12.27
N VAL A 24 -20.29 51.91 -11.41
CA VAL A 24 -21.38 50.93 -11.44
C VAL A 24 -22.58 51.74 -11.01
N ALA A 25 -23.47 52.09 -11.95
CA ALA A 25 -24.77 52.68 -11.64
C ALA A 25 -25.40 51.92 -10.48
N SER A 26 -25.95 52.65 -9.55
CA SER A 26 -26.60 52.07 -8.34
C SER A 26 -27.61 51.01 -8.77
N VAL A 27 -27.29 49.76 -8.35
CA VAL A 27 -28.13 48.56 -8.65
C VAL A 27 -29.27 48.46 -7.64
N ASP A 28 -29.86 49.61 -7.24
CA ASP A 28 -30.88 49.60 -6.22
C ASP A 28 -32.26 49.07 -6.68
N THR A 29 -32.39 48.61 -7.93
CA THR A 29 -33.70 48.10 -8.42
C THR A 29 -33.57 47.10 -9.59
N LEU A 30 -32.76 46.07 -9.46
CA LEU A 30 -32.91 44.88 -10.33
C LEU A 30 -34.22 44.16 -9.96
N ASP A 31 -35.08 44.01 -10.97
CA ASP A 31 -36.24 43.16 -10.77
C ASP A 31 -35.82 41.68 -10.51
N VAL A 32 -36.64 40.94 -9.80
CA VAL A 32 -36.32 39.56 -9.37
C VAL A 32 -36.02 38.62 -10.55
N ASN A 33 -36.63 38.83 -11.70
CA ASN A 33 -36.42 37.97 -12.86
C ASN A 33 -35.03 38.19 -13.46
N THR A 34 -34.65 39.46 -13.67
CA THR A 34 -33.31 39.85 -14.15
C THR A 34 -32.22 39.38 -13.17
N PHE A 35 -32.43 39.57 -11.88
CA PHE A 35 -31.51 39.10 -10.83
C PHE A 35 -31.35 37.56 -10.85
N SER A 36 -32.44 36.84 -10.94
CA SER A 36 -32.44 35.36 -11.00
C SER A 36 -31.74 34.83 -12.23
N TYR A 37 -31.98 35.45 -13.41
CA TYR A 37 -31.29 35.09 -14.65
C TYR A 37 -29.79 35.30 -14.55
N LEU A 38 -29.34 36.44 -14.03
CA LEU A 38 -27.92 36.77 -13.89
C LEU A 38 -27.20 35.81 -12.94
N ILE A 39 -27.82 35.47 -11.82
CA ILE A 39 -27.28 34.48 -10.87
C ILE A 39 -27.18 33.12 -11.55
N GLY A 40 -28.23 32.64 -12.24
CA GLY A 40 -28.20 31.38 -12.97
C GLY A 40 -27.08 31.34 -13.98
N HIS A 41 -26.93 32.37 -14.79
CA HIS A 41 -25.88 32.48 -15.82
C HIS A 41 -24.47 32.47 -15.20
N LEU A 42 -24.23 33.19 -14.09
CA LEU A 42 -22.93 33.27 -13.45
C LEU A 42 -22.51 31.96 -12.80
N ASN A 43 -23.48 31.13 -12.40
CA ASN A 43 -23.22 29.81 -11.81
C ASN A 43 -22.77 28.75 -12.85
N THR A 44 -22.83 29.04 -14.15
CA THR A 44 -22.30 28.15 -15.20
C THR A 44 -20.81 28.30 -15.49
N ARG A 45 -20.10 29.21 -14.79
CA ARG A 45 -18.66 29.40 -15.00
C ARG A 45 -17.88 28.14 -14.68
N GLY A 46 -17.12 27.62 -15.65
CA GLY A 46 -16.34 26.38 -15.52
C GLY A 46 -17.16 25.09 -15.62
N LEU A 47 -18.49 25.19 -15.79
CA LEU A 47 -19.36 24.01 -15.84
C LEU A 47 -19.06 23.12 -17.06
N ILE A 48 -18.77 23.69 -18.21
CA ILE A 48 -18.46 22.93 -19.44
C ILE A 48 -17.18 22.10 -19.26
N GLU A 49 -16.13 22.71 -18.69
CA GLU A 49 -14.88 21.99 -18.40
C GLU A 49 -15.10 20.89 -17.35
N PHE A 50 -15.91 21.15 -16.34
CA PHE A 50 -16.28 20.16 -15.34
C PHE A 50 -17.04 18.98 -15.97
N ILE A 51 -18.05 19.25 -16.82
CA ILE A 51 -18.84 18.22 -17.50
C ILE A 51 -17.94 17.35 -18.38
N ASN A 52 -17.08 17.97 -19.17
CA ASN A 52 -16.16 17.23 -20.03
C ASN A 52 -15.16 16.39 -19.23
N ARG A 53 -14.47 16.97 -18.24
CA ARG A 53 -13.39 16.29 -17.49
C ARG A 53 -13.89 15.30 -16.44
N GLN A 54 -14.97 15.64 -15.73
CA GLN A 54 -15.45 14.83 -14.59
C GLN A 54 -16.60 13.92 -14.95
N LYS A 55 -17.38 14.25 -15.96
CA LYS A 55 -18.52 13.45 -16.44
C LYS A 55 -18.24 12.76 -17.76
N GLY A 56 -17.10 13.04 -18.41
CA GLY A 56 -16.74 12.41 -19.68
C GLY A 56 -17.65 12.78 -20.86
N VAL A 57 -18.42 13.85 -20.75
CA VAL A 57 -19.34 14.29 -21.82
C VAL A 57 -18.54 15.07 -22.86
N ASP A 58 -18.52 14.56 -24.09
CA ASP A 58 -17.93 15.25 -25.23
C ASP A 58 -18.79 16.49 -25.59
N ILE A 59 -18.13 17.60 -25.89
CA ILE A 59 -18.79 18.85 -26.23
C ILE A 59 -19.72 18.74 -27.44
N ARG A 60 -19.49 17.74 -28.31
CA ARG A 60 -20.37 17.45 -29.47
C ARG A 60 -21.78 17.01 -29.04
N TYR A 61 -21.93 16.51 -27.83
CA TYR A 61 -23.19 16.03 -27.25
C TYR A 61 -23.77 17.01 -26.23
N MET A 62 -23.37 18.29 -26.30
CA MET A 62 -23.83 19.29 -25.34
C MET A 62 -25.35 19.54 -25.44
N GLN A 63 -25.95 19.35 -26.61
CA GLN A 63 -27.40 19.46 -26.76
C GLN A 63 -28.11 18.37 -25.96
N ASP A 64 -27.65 17.13 -26.04
CA ASP A 64 -28.21 16.02 -25.25
C ASP A 64 -28.08 16.27 -23.74
N PHE A 65 -26.98 16.92 -23.31
CA PHE A 65 -26.81 17.36 -21.93
C PHE A 65 -27.86 18.42 -21.53
N ILE A 66 -28.12 19.40 -22.40
CA ILE A 66 -29.12 20.48 -22.17
C ILE A 66 -30.53 19.87 -22.10
N ASP A 67 -30.85 18.94 -22.99
CA ASP A 67 -32.12 18.27 -23.01
C ASP A 67 -32.34 17.48 -21.72
N GLY A 68 -31.34 16.74 -21.28
CA GLY A 68 -31.36 16.03 -19.98
C GLY A 68 -31.43 16.97 -18.76
N PHE A 69 -30.77 18.13 -18.81
CA PHE A 69 -30.87 19.16 -17.76
C PHE A 69 -32.27 19.77 -17.66
N SER A 70 -32.96 19.85 -18.78
CA SER A 70 -34.30 20.44 -18.89
C SER A 70 -35.44 19.46 -18.57
N CYS A 71 -35.12 18.16 -18.37
CA CYS A 71 -36.08 17.14 -17.98
C CYS A 71 -36.29 17.08 -16.46
N ASP A 72 -37.54 17.07 -16.02
CA ASP A 72 -37.90 16.92 -14.59
C ASP A 72 -37.72 15.46 -14.09
N SER A 73 -37.72 14.49 -14.99
CA SER A 73 -37.54 13.06 -14.67
C SER A 73 -36.91 12.29 -15.82
N LEU A 74 -36.16 11.22 -15.48
CA LEU A 74 -35.58 10.32 -16.47
C LEU A 74 -36.64 9.43 -17.07
N THR A 75 -36.62 9.26 -18.39
CA THR A 75 -37.43 8.26 -19.09
C THR A 75 -36.90 6.84 -18.85
N GLU A 76 -37.65 5.83 -19.21
CA GLU A 76 -37.19 4.43 -19.13
C GLU A 76 -35.99 4.20 -20.08
N GLU A 77 -35.95 4.87 -21.22
CA GLU A 77 -34.83 4.80 -22.15
C GLU A 77 -33.52 5.40 -21.54
N ASP A 78 -33.63 6.53 -20.82
CA ASP A 78 -32.52 7.14 -20.10
C ASP A 78 -31.99 6.22 -19.00
N LEU A 79 -32.87 5.55 -18.27
CA LEU A 79 -32.46 4.57 -17.24
C LEU A 79 -31.76 3.36 -17.87
N ARG A 80 -32.20 2.89 -19.01
CA ARG A 80 -31.52 1.81 -19.76
C ARG A 80 -30.18 2.25 -20.31
N ALA A 81 -30.07 3.47 -20.85
CA ALA A 81 -28.81 4.05 -21.31
C ALA A 81 -27.83 4.20 -20.17
N LYS A 82 -28.26 4.72 -19.02
CA LYS A 82 -27.46 4.83 -17.80
C LYS A 82 -26.95 3.46 -17.32
N ALA A 83 -27.79 2.44 -17.35
CA ALA A 83 -27.39 1.07 -16.98
C ALA A 83 -26.31 0.51 -17.94
N ARG A 84 -26.45 0.76 -19.26
CA ARG A 84 -25.46 0.34 -20.27
C ARG A 84 -24.11 1.04 -20.06
N ILE A 85 -24.13 2.36 -19.80
CA ILE A 85 -22.93 3.15 -19.52
C ILE A 85 -22.22 2.60 -18.28
N ALA A 86 -22.96 2.39 -17.17
CA ALA A 86 -22.40 1.81 -15.96
C ALA A 86 -21.78 0.43 -16.20
N GLY A 87 -22.43 -0.42 -17.00
CA GLY A 87 -21.90 -1.73 -17.38
C GLY A 87 -20.58 -1.64 -18.16
N THR A 88 -20.46 -0.68 -19.09
CA THR A 88 -19.22 -0.44 -19.85
C THR A 88 -18.10 0.09 -18.96
N GLU A 89 -18.39 1.03 -18.07
CA GLU A 89 -17.41 1.57 -17.11
C GLU A 89 -16.89 0.47 -16.18
N ILE A 90 -17.78 -0.36 -15.62
CA ILE A 90 -17.38 -1.48 -14.76
C ILE A 90 -16.55 -2.50 -15.56
N ARG A 91 -16.93 -2.81 -16.79
CA ARG A 91 -16.16 -3.70 -17.66
C ARG A 91 -14.74 -3.17 -17.92
N GLU A 92 -14.62 -1.88 -18.23
CA GLU A 92 -13.31 -1.23 -18.42
C GLU A 92 -12.45 -1.32 -17.15
N ASP A 93 -13.04 -1.08 -15.99
CA ASP A 93 -12.35 -1.17 -14.72
C ASP A 93 -11.88 -2.60 -14.43
N VAL A 94 -12.73 -3.58 -14.65
CA VAL A 94 -12.38 -5.00 -14.52
C VAL A 94 -11.21 -5.37 -15.43
N VAL A 95 -11.26 -4.99 -16.70
CA VAL A 95 -10.23 -5.34 -17.68
C VAL A 95 -8.92 -4.58 -17.45
N LYS A 96 -9.00 -3.28 -17.11
CA LYS A 96 -7.79 -2.43 -16.99
C LYS A 96 -7.15 -2.47 -15.61
N ARG A 97 -7.90 -2.81 -14.55
CA ARG A 97 -7.39 -2.77 -13.16
C ARG A 97 -7.52 -4.09 -12.42
N VAL A 98 -8.73 -4.70 -12.40
CA VAL A 98 -8.97 -5.88 -11.56
C VAL A 98 -8.18 -7.08 -12.06
N ILE A 99 -8.36 -7.48 -13.31
CA ILE A 99 -7.67 -8.63 -13.90
C ILE A 99 -6.14 -8.46 -13.84
N PRO A 100 -5.53 -7.34 -14.29
CA PRO A 100 -4.10 -7.18 -14.20
C PRO A 100 -3.53 -7.16 -12.77
N ASN A 101 -4.32 -6.67 -11.80
CA ASN A 101 -3.88 -6.71 -10.41
C ASN A 101 -3.89 -8.13 -9.84
N LEU A 102 -4.93 -8.91 -10.11
CA LEU A 102 -5.01 -10.31 -9.71
C LEU A 102 -3.90 -11.14 -10.38
N SER A 103 -3.71 -10.96 -11.69
CA SER A 103 -2.65 -11.64 -12.43
C SER A 103 -1.27 -11.38 -11.83
N ARG A 104 -0.95 -10.12 -11.51
CA ARG A 104 0.32 -9.75 -10.86
C ARG A 104 0.50 -10.31 -9.46
N GLN A 105 -0.58 -10.52 -8.71
CA GLN A 105 -0.50 -11.17 -7.40
C GLN A 105 -0.14 -12.66 -7.50
N MET A 106 -0.53 -13.30 -8.59
CA MET A 106 -0.24 -14.71 -8.85
C MET A 106 1.10 -14.90 -9.53
N ASN A 107 1.42 -14.06 -10.52
CA ASN A 107 2.68 -14.05 -11.25
C ASN A 107 2.92 -12.67 -11.86
N ASP A 108 4.07 -12.06 -11.60
CA ASP A 108 4.40 -10.70 -12.06
C ASP A 108 4.95 -10.67 -13.51
N THR A 109 5.24 -11.81 -14.10
CA THR A 109 5.84 -11.92 -15.44
C THR A 109 4.93 -12.56 -16.47
N VAL A 110 4.00 -13.42 -16.05
CA VAL A 110 3.11 -14.17 -16.95
C VAL A 110 1.67 -14.05 -16.47
N ASP A 111 0.77 -13.65 -17.38
CA ASP A 111 -0.65 -13.67 -17.12
C ASP A 111 -1.18 -15.11 -17.18
N ILE A 112 -1.55 -15.65 -16.04
CA ILE A 112 -2.07 -17.03 -15.92
C ILE A 112 -3.59 -17.09 -15.81
N LEU A 113 -4.29 -15.93 -15.79
CA LEU A 113 -5.74 -15.90 -15.76
C LEU A 113 -6.33 -16.14 -17.15
N ASN A 114 -7.33 -17.01 -17.23
CA ASN A 114 -8.20 -17.07 -18.40
C ASN A 114 -9.24 -15.95 -18.33
N HIS A 115 -9.01 -14.85 -19.05
CA HIS A 115 -9.86 -13.66 -19.01
C HIS A 115 -11.30 -13.95 -19.46
N SER A 116 -11.52 -14.85 -20.42
CA SER A 116 -12.87 -15.18 -20.88
C SER A 116 -13.66 -15.92 -19.80
N GLU A 117 -13.02 -16.85 -19.09
CA GLU A 117 -13.64 -17.57 -17.99
C GLU A 117 -13.86 -16.63 -16.77
N PHE A 118 -12.90 -15.73 -16.49
CA PHE A 118 -13.10 -14.72 -15.47
C PHE A 118 -14.32 -13.85 -15.76
N MET A 119 -14.44 -13.33 -16.99
CA MET A 119 -15.57 -12.50 -17.41
C MET A 119 -16.89 -13.27 -17.39
N ARG A 120 -16.87 -14.55 -17.76
CA ARG A 120 -18.06 -15.41 -17.67
C ARG A 120 -18.50 -15.57 -16.22
N GLY A 121 -17.59 -15.91 -15.32
CA GLY A 121 -17.87 -16.03 -13.89
C GLY A 121 -18.37 -14.72 -13.29
N PHE A 122 -17.78 -13.59 -13.69
CA PHE A 122 -18.20 -12.26 -13.24
C PHE A 122 -19.65 -11.95 -13.66
N LEU A 123 -20.01 -12.26 -14.91
CA LEU A 123 -21.38 -12.08 -15.42
C LEU A 123 -22.37 -13.04 -14.75
N ASP A 124 -22.01 -14.30 -14.57
CA ASP A 124 -22.82 -15.29 -13.86
C ASP A 124 -23.12 -14.82 -12.41
N GLY A 125 -22.12 -14.20 -11.76
CA GLY A 125 -22.28 -13.59 -10.43
C GLY A 125 -23.24 -12.38 -10.41
N ILE A 126 -23.18 -11.51 -11.43
CA ILE A 126 -24.11 -10.35 -11.55
C ILE A 126 -25.56 -10.81 -11.65
N VAL A 127 -25.84 -11.87 -12.39
CA VAL A 127 -27.21 -12.39 -12.55
C VAL A 127 -27.64 -13.35 -11.44
N GLY A 128 -26.78 -13.55 -10.44
CA GLY A 128 -27.09 -14.42 -9.29
C GLY A 128 -27.14 -15.91 -9.62
N LYS A 129 -26.45 -16.35 -10.68
CA LYS A 129 -26.36 -17.77 -11.02
C LYS A 129 -25.53 -18.51 -9.97
N ALA A 130 -26.06 -19.61 -9.46
CA ALA A 130 -25.37 -20.42 -8.47
C ALA A 130 -24.08 -21.02 -9.05
N MET A 131 -23.03 -21.04 -8.22
CA MET A 131 -21.82 -21.80 -8.49
C MET A 131 -22.05 -23.29 -8.26
N GLU A 132 -21.19 -24.14 -8.80
CA GLU A 132 -21.24 -25.60 -8.58
C GLU A 132 -20.84 -25.98 -7.13
N ILE A 133 -20.14 -25.09 -6.43
CA ILE A 133 -19.73 -25.21 -5.04
C ILE A 133 -20.25 -24.01 -4.24
N ASP A 134 -20.45 -24.20 -2.94
CA ASP A 134 -20.87 -23.09 -2.07
C ASP A 134 -19.80 -22.00 -1.97
N THR A 135 -20.23 -20.80 -1.59
CA THR A 135 -19.38 -19.60 -1.57
C THR A 135 -18.17 -19.76 -0.64
N ASP A 136 -18.33 -20.36 0.54
CA ASP A 136 -17.24 -20.49 1.52
C ASP A 136 -16.19 -21.47 1.00
N SER A 137 -16.63 -22.59 0.41
CA SER A 137 -15.73 -23.55 -0.26
C SER A 137 -15.00 -22.92 -1.45
N ALA A 138 -15.69 -22.11 -2.26
CA ALA A 138 -15.09 -21.39 -3.38
C ALA A 138 -14.01 -20.41 -2.89
N MET A 139 -14.29 -19.62 -1.85
CA MET A 139 -13.32 -18.70 -1.25
C MET A 139 -12.08 -19.44 -0.75
N ALA A 140 -12.26 -20.53 -0.01
CA ALA A 140 -11.14 -21.31 0.53
C ALA A 140 -10.25 -21.92 -0.58
N VAL A 141 -10.85 -22.43 -1.66
CA VAL A 141 -10.11 -22.97 -2.82
C VAL A 141 -9.36 -21.85 -3.54
N VAL A 142 -9.99 -20.71 -3.78
CA VAL A 142 -9.35 -19.55 -4.44
C VAL A 142 -8.18 -19.02 -3.60
N GLU A 143 -8.35 -18.84 -2.29
CA GLU A 143 -7.29 -18.40 -1.40
C GLU A 143 -6.08 -19.34 -1.44
N LYS A 144 -6.34 -20.64 -1.33
CA LYS A 144 -5.29 -21.67 -1.40
C LYS A 144 -4.56 -21.63 -2.75
N GLN A 145 -5.28 -21.47 -3.85
CA GLN A 145 -4.70 -21.43 -5.19
C GLN A 145 -3.90 -20.14 -5.42
N MET A 146 -4.41 -18.99 -4.96
CA MET A 146 -3.69 -17.72 -5.00
C MET A 146 -2.37 -17.80 -4.22
N LYS A 147 -2.42 -18.38 -3.02
CA LYS A 147 -1.23 -18.61 -2.21
C LYS A 147 -0.22 -19.51 -2.93
N TYR A 148 -0.68 -20.60 -3.54
CA TYR A 148 0.21 -21.50 -4.30
C TYR A 148 0.95 -20.76 -5.43
N TYR A 149 0.23 -19.96 -6.24
CA TYR A 149 0.85 -19.20 -7.31
C TYR A 149 1.82 -18.15 -6.80
N HIS A 150 1.42 -17.43 -5.75
CA HIS A 150 2.28 -16.45 -5.10
C HIS A 150 3.57 -17.08 -4.57
N ASP A 151 3.47 -18.20 -3.84
CA ASP A 151 4.62 -18.91 -3.28
C ASP A 151 5.55 -19.44 -4.39
N ALA A 152 4.98 -19.98 -5.47
CA ALA A 152 5.76 -20.44 -6.62
C ALA A 152 6.50 -19.30 -7.33
N MET A 153 5.85 -18.15 -7.51
CA MET A 153 6.47 -16.95 -8.07
C MET A 153 7.61 -16.46 -7.16
N MET A 154 7.37 -16.40 -5.86
CA MET A 154 8.37 -15.94 -4.88
C MET A 154 9.57 -16.90 -4.83
N GLU A 155 9.33 -18.22 -4.89
CA GLU A 155 10.39 -19.21 -4.94
C GLU A 155 11.20 -19.10 -6.24
N GLY A 156 10.55 -18.96 -7.39
CA GLY A 156 11.21 -18.77 -8.68
C GLY A 156 12.08 -17.51 -8.71
N LYS A 157 11.65 -16.44 -8.06
CA LYS A 157 12.33 -15.13 -8.08
C LYS A 157 13.43 -14.99 -7.02
N TYR A 158 13.20 -15.54 -5.83
CA TYR A 158 14.03 -15.32 -4.66
C TYR A 158 14.51 -16.60 -3.96
N GLY A 159 14.18 -17.78 -4.49
CA GLY A 159 14.60 -19.06 -3.92
C GLY A 159 16.13 -19.21 -3.80
N ALA A 160 16.89 -18.53 -4.66
CA ALA A 160 18.34 -18.44 -4.54
C ALA A 160 18.79 -17.80 -3.21
N ASN A 161 18.07 -16.80 -2.70
CA ASN A 161 18.38 -16.17 -1.40
C ASN A 161 18.18 -17.18 -0.26
N ARG A 162 17.09 -17.95 -0.34
CA ARG A 162 16.81 -19.02 0.64
C ARG A 162 17.92 -20.04 0.66
N SER A 163 18.24 -20.60 -0.52
CA SER A 163 19.29 -21.62 -0.64
C SER A 163 20.64 -21.11 -0.15
N ALA A 164 21.01 -19.87 -0.50
CA ALA A 164 22.25 -19.24 -0.04
C ALA A 164 22.25 -19.05 1.48
N GLY A 165 21.12 -18.66 2.08
CA GLY A 165 20.94 -18.50 3.52
C GLY A 165 21.08 -19.84 4.25
N GLU A 166 20.43 -20.89 3.77
CA GLU A 166 20.50 -22.23 4.35
C GLU A 166 21.92 -22.81 4.27
N GLU A 167 22.58 -22.66 3.12
CA GLU A 167 23.97 -23.10 2.94
C GLU A 167 24.93 -22.34 3.86
N PHE A 168 24.77 -21.01 3.93
CA PHE A 168 25.56 -20.18 4.85
C PHE A 168 25.38 -20.65 6.30
N LEU A 169 24.16 -20.79 6.81
CA LEU A 169 23.89 -21.20 8.17
C LEU A 169 24.38 -22.65 8.46
N LYS A 170 24.23 -23.57 7.48
CA LYS A 170 24.77 -24.92 7.56
C LYS A 170 26.29 -24.96 7.75
N ASN A 171 27.00 -24.01 7.12
CA ASN A 171 28.45 -23.92 7.24
C ASN A 171 28.85 -23.09 8.49
N ASN A 172 28.11 -22.00 8.79
CA ASN A 172 28.41 -21.12 9.90
C ASN A 172 28.33 -21.82 11.27
N LYS A 173 27.35 -22.71 11.46
CA LYS A 173 27.24 -23.49 12.72
C LYS A 173 28.43 -24.39 13.04
N LYS A 174 29.33 -24.64 12.07
CA LYS A 174 30.57 -25.40 12.28
C LYS A 174 31.74 -24.51 12.72
N GLN A 175 31.56 -23.19 12.66
CA GLN A 175 32.60 -22.25 13.07
C GLN A 175 32.77 -22.30 14.57
N LYS A 176 34.00 -22.12 15.00
CA LYS A 176 34.34 -22.00 16.41
C LYS A 176 33.62 -20.81 17.02
N ASP A 177 33.07 -20.96 18.21
CA ASP A 177 32.40 -19.91 18.98
C ASP A 177 31.01 -19.50 18.42
N VAL A 178 30.47 -20.22 17.44
CA VAL A 178 29.09 -20.06 17.01
C VAL A 178 28.16 -20.99 17.77
N VAL A 179 27.15 -20.42 18.41
CA VAL A 179 26.12 -21.13 19.15
C VAL A 179 24.84 -21.16 18.32
N VAL A 180 24.12 -22.27 18.33
CA VAL A 180 22.85 -22.46 17.63
C VAL A 180 21.73 -22.69 18.64
N THR A 181 20.66 -21.94 18.57
CA THR A 181 19.48 -22.14 19.42
C THR A 181 18.50 -23.13 18.81
N SER A 182 17.50 -23.54 19.57
CA SER A 182 16.45 -24.46 19.10
C SER A 182 15.58 -23.88 17.98
N SER A 183 15.49 -22.55 17.87
CA SER A 183 14.75 -21.87 16.78
C SER A 183 15.52 -21.81 15.47
N GLY A 184 16.84 -22.11 15.49
CA GLY A 184 17.73 -21.97 14.36
C GLY A 184 18.49 -20.64 14.31
N LEU A 185 18.24 -19.72 15.25
CA LEU A 185 19.08 -18.54 15.41
C LEU A 185 20.53 -18.99 15.70
N GLN A 186 21.49 -18.36 15.03
CA GLN A 186 22.90 -18.55 15.34
C GLN A 186 23.50 -17.24 15.84
N TYR A 187 24.40 -17.32 16.79
CA TYR A 187 25.09 -16.14 17.29
C TYR A 187 26.52 -16.45 17.74
N LYS A 188 27.32 -15.40 17.71
CA LYS A 188 28.69 -15.41 18.27
C LYS A 188 28.84 -14.26 19.26
N VAL A 189 29.35 -14.55 20.44
CA VAL A 189 29.64 -13.53 21.46
C VAL A 189 30.97 -12.89 21.12
N ILE A 190 30.95 -11.59 20.76
CA ILE A 190 32.15 -10.80 20.52
C ILE A 190 32.67 -10.21 21.85
N THR A 191 31.75 -9.63 22.61
CA THR A 191 31.99 -9.11 23.95
C THR A 191 30.89 -9.63 24.88
N LYS A 192 31.30 -10.18 26.00
CA LYS A 192 30.40 -10.65 27.04
C LYS A 192 30.14 -9.51 28.02
N GLY A 193 28.90 -9.09 28.14
CA GLY A 193 28.46 -8.17 29.18
C GLY A 193 28.24 -8.87 30.52
N ASP A 194 28.07 -8.12 31.55
CA ASP A 194 27.84 -8.54 32.94
C ASP A 194 26.59 -7.89 33.56
N GLY A 195 25.89 -7.06 32.79
CA GLY A 195 24.66 -6.39 33.20
C GLY A 195 23.43 -7.29 33.20
N PRO A 196 22.26 -6.76 33.56
CA PRO A 196 21.01 -7.52 33.58
C PRO A 196 20.58 -7.94 32.17
N LEU A 197 19.74 -9.00 32.11
CA LEU A 197 19.08 -9.44 30.88
C LEU A 197 17.79 -8.62 30.64
N PRO A 198 17.51 -8.18 29.41
CA PRO A 198 16.25 -7.55 29.09
C PRO A 198 15.05 -8.50 29.19
N GLU A 199 13.94 -7.96 29.68
CA GLU A 199 12.65 -8.63 29.63
C GLU A 199 11.84 -8.20 28.39
N LYS A 200 10.90 -9.05 27.95
CA LYS A 200 10.07 -8.79 26.76
C LYS A 200 9.26 -7.48 26.84
N SER A 201 8.89 -7.06 28.06
CA SER A 201 8.12 -5.84 28.31
C SER A 201 8.94 -4.54 28.24
N GLN A 202 10.26 -4.67 28.24
CA GLN A 202 11.17 -3.53 28.35
C GLN A 202 11.59 -2.96 27.00
N LYS A 203 12.21 -1.78 27.06
CA LYS A 203 12.91 -1.16 25.93
C LYS A 203 14.41 -1.28 26.13
N VAL A 204 15.13 -1.40 25.04
CA VAL A 204 16.58 -1.48 25.02
C VAL A 204 17.16 -0.42 24.11
N LYS A 205 18.35 0.08 24.47
CA LYS A 205 19.15 0.96 23.65
C LYS A 205 20.34 0.18 23.13
N VAL A 206 20.51 0.20 21.81
CA VAL A 206 21.51 -0.61 21.12
C VAL A 206 22.25 0.18 20.06
N HIS A 207 23.54 -0.16 19.85
CA HIS A 207 24.17 0.04 18.56
C HIS A 207 24.06 -1.23 17.72
N TYR A 208 23.84 -1.07 16.41
CA TYR A 208 23.77 -2.21 15.51
C TYR A 208 24.15 -1.87 14.06
N GLU A 209 24.53 -2.90 13.34
CA GLU A 209 24.67 -2.88 11.89
C GLU A 209 24.10 -4.17 11.33
N GLY A 210 23.14 -4.04 10.37
CA GLY A 210 22.53 -5.13 9.64
C GLY A 210 23.06 -5.21 8.22
N ARG A 211 23.45 -6.41 7.77
CA ARG A 211 23.95 -6.67 6.42
C ARG A 211 23.40 -7.96 5.83
N LEU A 212 23.34 -8.01 4.51
CA LEU A 212 23.06 -9.21 3.73
C LEU A 212 24.31 -10.10 3.67
N LEU A 213 24.17 -11.31 3.13
CA LEU A 213 25.27 -12.26 2.96
C LEU A 213 26.38 -11.76 2.01
N ASP A 214 26.03 -10.91 1.05
CA ASP A 214 26.99 -10.27 0.13
C ASP A 214 27.73 -9.09 0.77
N GLY A 215 27.45 -8.77 2.04
CA GLY A 215 28.05 -7.67 2.77
C GLY A 215 27.34 -6.33 2.62
N THR A 216 26.28 -6.23 1.81
CA THR A 216 25.48 -5.01 1.66
C THR A 216 24.86 -4.62 2.98
N VAL A 217 25.25 -3.45 3.50
CA VAL A 217 24.69 -2.89 4.74
C VAL A 217 23.36 -2.22 4.43
N PHE A 218 22.27 -2.74 4.96
CA PHE A 218 20.94 -2.20 4.75
C PHE A 218 20.48 -1.24 5.87
N ASP A 219 21.04 -1.37 7.08
CA ASP A 219 20.76 -0.46 8.18
C ASP A 219 21.92 -0.45 9.20
N SER A 220 22.24 0.72 9.75
CA SER A 220 23.32 0.88 10.72
C SER A 220 23.11 2.10 11.61
N SER A 221 23.03 1.88 12.92
CA SER A 221 23.01 2.96 13.91
C SER A 221 24.36 3.66 14.01
N TYR A 222 25.44 2.96 13.69
CA TYR A 222 26.79 3.56 13.65
C TYR A 222 26.89 4.59 12.54
N LYS A 223 26.33 4.31 11.34
CA LYS A 223 26.28 5.28 10.22
C LYS A 223 25.43 6.51 10.55
N ARG A 224 24.42 6.35 11.40
CA ARG A 224 23.59 7.48 11.89
C ARG A 224 24.25 8.26 13.02
N GLY A 225 25.35 7.78 13.58
CA GLY A 225 26.09 8.43 14.66
C GLY A 225 25.41 8.38 16.03
N GLN A 226 24.33 7.63 16.19
CA GLN A 226 23.58 7.53 17.45
C GLN A 226 22.93 6.15 17.62
N PRO A 227 22.85 5.63 18.87
CA PRO A 227 22.18 4.39 19.16
C PRO A 227 20.67 4.51 18.95
N ALA A 228 20.03 3.37 18.72
CA ALA A 228 18.58 3.28 18.57
C ALA A 228 17.93 2.66 19.80
N THR A 229 16.68 3.05 20.08
CA THR A 229 15.88 2.48 21.18
C THR A 229 14.71 1.69 20.59
N PHE A 230 14.55 0.43 21.02
CA PHE A 230 13.47 -0.46 20.58
C PHE A 230 12.77 -1.10 21.77
N GLY A 231 11.45 -1.34 21.64
CA GLY A 231 10.80 -2.31 22.51
C GLY A 231 11.26 -3.72 22.15
N VAL A 232 11.58 -4.56 23.14
CA VAL A 232 12.11 -5.91 22.90
C VAL A 232 11.18 -6.75 22.01
N THR A 233 9.87 -6.56 22.09
CA THR A 233 8.88 -7.28 21.26
C THR A 233 8.53 -6.56 19.94
N GLN A 234 9.14 -5.41 19.63
CA GLN A 234 8.84 -4.60 18.44
C GLN A 234 9.85 -4.79 17.31
N VAL A 235 10.65 -5.83 17.37
CA VAL A 235 11.68 -6.17 16.39
C VAL A 235 11.43 -7.58 15.83
N ILE A 236 12.24 -8.00 14.86
CA ILE A 236 12.13 -9.34 14.26
C ILE A 236 12.34 -10.48 15.29
N PRO A 237 11.73 -11.66 15.10
CA PRO A 237 11.80 -12.76 16.07
C PRO A 237 13.23 -13.13 16.51
N GLY A 238 14.19 -13.16 15.59
CA GLY A 238 15.58 -13.43 15.90
C GLY A 238 16.22 -12.40 16.86
N TRP A 239 15.80 -11.14 16.76
CA TRP A 239 16.24 -10.11 17.70
C TRP A 239 15.56 -10.24 19.07
N ILE A 240 14.26 -10.55 19.10
CA ILE A 240 13.54 -10.79 20.37
C ILE A 240 14.24 -11.88 21.17
N GLU A 241 14.57 -12.97 20.50
CA GLU A 241 15.27 -14.11 21.12
C GLU A 241 16.68 -13.69 21.60
N ALA A 242 17.49 -13.09 20.73
CA ALA A 242 18.83 -12.66 21.06
C ALA A 242 18.85 -11.68 22.24
N LEU A 243 18.05 -10.61 22.20
CA LEU A 243 18.03 -9.56 23.23
C LEU A 243 17.67 -10.10 24.61
N THR A 244 16.79 -11.09 24.70
CA THR A 244 16.43 -11.70 25.98
C THR A 244 17.52 -12.63 26.55
N MET A 245 18.55 -12.96 25.74
CA MET A 245 19.71 -13.75 26.15
C MET A 245 20.99 -12.92 26.32
N MET A 246 21.00 -11.67 25.85
CA MET A 246 22.16 -10.78 25.87
C MET A 246 22.21 -9.97 27.18
N PRO A 247 23.20 -10.17 28.07
CA PRO A 247 23.42 -9.24 29.18
C PRO A 247 23.77 -7.83 28.66
N VAL A 248 23.33 -6.78 29.35
CA VAL A 248 23.75 -5.41 29.08
C VAL A 248 25.28 -5.32 29.10
N GLY A 249 25.83 -4.56 28.15
CA GLY A 249 27.28 -4.48 27.87
C GLY A 249 27.78 -5.53 26.87
N SER A 250 26.91 -6.44 26.40
CA SER A 250 27.30 -7.43 25.40
C SER A 250 27.35 -6.85 24.00
N LYS A 251 28.23 -7.43 23.18
CA LYS A 251 28.25 -7.26 21.73
C LYS A 251 28.27 -8.64 21.07
N TRP A 252 27.24 -8.91 20.29
CA TRP A 252 27.06 -10.18 19.60
C TRP A 252 26.96 -9.98 18.09
N GLU A 253 27.37 -11.01 17.34
CA GLU A 253 27.05 -11.15 15.93
C GLU A 253 25.96 -12.21 15.81
N LEU A 254 24.83 -11.81 15.20
CA LEU A 254 23.65 -12.65 15.01
C LEU A 254 23.57 -13.06 13.55
N TYR A 255 23.26 -14.33 13.31
CA TYR A 255 23.00 -14.88 11.98
C TYR A 255 21.58 -15.43 11.98
N ILE A 256 20.69 -14.70 11.35
CA ILE A 256 19.24 -14.85 11.50
C ILE A 256 18.68 -15.50 10.25
N PRO A 257 18.15 -16.73 10.34
CA PRO A 257 17.45 -17.37 9.22
C PRO A 257 16.21 -16.54 8.83
N GLN A 258 15.82 -16.63 7.59
CA GLN A 258 14.73 -15.83 7.03
C GLN A 258 13.39 -16.01 7.78
N GLU A 259 13.15 -17.18 8.39
CA GLU A 259 11.97 -17.48 9.19
C GLU A 259 11.90 -16.65 10.48
N LEU A 260 13.05 -16.26 11.03
CA LEU A 260 13.17 -15.39 12.20
C LEU A 260 13.41 -13.92 11.85
N ALA A 261 13.31 -13.58 10.55
CA ALA A 261 13.48 -12.24 9.99
C ALA A 261 12.20 -11.79 9.26
N TYR A 262 12.30 -11.56 7.97
CA TYR A 262 11.19 -11.01 7.16
C TYR A 262 10.48 -12.05 6.28
N GLY A 263 11.01 -13.26 6.16
CA GLY A 263 10.42 -14.33 5.35
C GLY A 263 10.27 -13.94 3.89
N SER A 264 9.09 -14.16 3.34
CA SER A 264 8.74 -13.78 1.95
C SER A 264 8.45 -12.29 1.76
N ARG A 265 8.47 -11.46 2.81
CA ARG A 265 8.16 -10.03 2.71
C ARG A 265 9.33 -9.26 2.11
N ASP A 266 9.05 -8.46 1.08
CA ASP A 266 10.00 -7.50 0.52
C ASP A 266 10.10 -6.27 1.43
N GLN A 267 11.32 -5.90 1.85
CA GLN A 267 11.62 -4.75 2.69
C GLN A 267 12.47 -3.72 1.92
N LYS A 268 12.27 -3.57 0.61
CA LYS A 268 13.02 -2.68 -0.30
C LYS A 268 14.52 -3.00 -0.33
N SER A 269 15.24 -2.75 0.77
CA SER A 269 16.69 -3.00 0.90
C SER A 269 17.02 -4.45 1.32
N ILE A 270 16.03 -5.26 1.69
CA ILE A 270 16.19 -6.66 2.09
C ILE A 270 15.27 -7.50 1.21
N PRO A 271 15.82 -8.18 0.20
CA PRO A 271 15.04 -9.07 -0.66
C PRO A 271 14.38 -10.20 0.14
N PRO A 272 13.25 -10.74 -0.34
CA PRO A 272 12.61 -11.90 0.25
C PRO A 272 13.55 -13.08 0.47
N PHE A 273 13.29 -13.84 1.52
CA PHE A 273 14.04 -15.04 1.95
C PHE A 273 15.51 -14.79 2.31
N SER A 274 15.89 -13.54 2.58
CA SER A 274 17.26 -13.21 2.97
C SER A 274 17.58 -13.69 4.38
N CYS A 275 18.68 -14.41 4.52
CA CYS A 275 19.39 -14.59 5.79
C CYS A 275 20.09 -13.28 6.16
N LEU A 276 19.96 -12.83 7.39
CA LEU A 276 20.49 -11.55 7.83
C LEU A 276 21.64 -11.74 8.83
N ILE A 277 22.65 -10.89 8.71
CA ILE A 277 23.74 -10.80 9.68
C ILE A 277 23.65 -9.46 10.40
N PHE A 278 23.62 -9.49 11.72
CA PHE A 278 23.63 -8.29 12.54
C PHE A 278 24.79 -8.31 13.52
N THR A 279 25.49 -7.22 13.62
CA THR A 279 26.28 -6.92 14.82
C THR A 279 25.42 -6.08 15.74
N VAL A 280 25.19 -6.52 16.97
CA VAL A 280 24.36 -5.84 17.98
C VAL A 280 25.16 -5.64 19.24
N GLU A 281 25.15 -4.40 19.74
CA GLU A 281 25.77 -4.02 21.02
C GLU A 281 24.65 -3.48 21.93
N LEU A 282 24.38 -4.20 23.01
CA LEU A 282 23.35 -3.86 23.98
C LEU A 282 23.92 -2.91 25.02
N LEU A 283 23.50 -1.64 24.96
CA LEU A 283 24.09 -0.58 25.82
C LEU A 283 23.36 -0.49 27.16
N GLU A 284 22.03 -0.46 27.14
CA GLU A 284 21.23 -0.30 28.37
C GLU A 284 19.79 -0.79 28.20
N ILE A 285 19.15 -1.10 29.32
CA ILE A 285 17.71 -1.26 29.42
C ILE A 285 17.11 0.09 29.79
N VAL A 286 16.23 0.60 28.93
CA VAL A 286 15.57 1.90 29.14
C VAL A 286 14.37 1.70 30.07
N LYS A 287 14.33 2.49 31.14
CA LYS A 287 13.23 2.50 32.10
C LYS A 287 11.98 3.18 31.57
#